data_6766e573842f70566f4b36d1c0e54436
#
_entry.id   6766e573842f70566f4b36d1c0e54436
#
_cell.length_a   1.000
_cell.length_b   1.000
_cell.length_c   1.000
_cell.angle_alpha   90.00
_cell.angle_beta   90.00
_cell.angle_gamma   90.00
#
_symmetry.space_group_name_H-M   'P 1'
#
loop_
_entity.id
_entity.type
_entity.pdbx_description
1 polymer ?
#
loop_
_entity_poly.entity_id
_entity_poly.type
_entity_poly.pdbx_seq_one_letter_code
_entity_poly.pdbx_strand_id
1 'polypeptide(L)'
;MNSMTRVLVIDDEAPIRLLCRVNLEAEGMEVLEAADGVSGVDAARSERPDVILLDVMMPGMDGWQVAEQLVEDEKTNQIPLVFLTARAELRDRARGLELGGVDYITKPFNPVELASVVDGLLERVRRGERDDLRREKIAELRSLLVE
;
A
#
# COMPACT_ATOMS: atom_id res chain seq x y z
N MET A 1 23.38 11.90 0.62
CA MET A 1 23.32 10.47 0.38
C MET A 1 21.88 9.99 0.39
N ASN A 2 21.41 9.44 -0.70
CA ASN A 2 20.03 8.99 -0.80
C ASN A 2 19.89 7.63 -0.11
N SER A 3 19.04 7.58 0.90
CA SER A 3 18.71 6.30 1.49
C SER A 3 17.81 5.53 0.52
N MET A 4 17.99 4.23 0.49
CA MET A 4 17.20 3.33 -0.32
C MET A 4 15.74 3.35 0.17
N THR A 5 14.79 3.46 -0.75
CA THR A 5 13.38 3.36 -0.42
C THR A 5 13.07 1.93 0.03
N ARG A 6 12.43 1.79 1.17
CA ARG A 6 12.09 0.49 1.74
C ARG A 6 10.58 0.26 1.62
N VAL A 7 10.21 -0.84 0.98
CA VAL A 7 8.82 -1.20 0.72
C VAL A 7 8.50 -2.50 1.44
N LEU A 8 7.44 -2.50 2.24
CA LEU A 8 6.93 -3.72 2.85
C LEU A 8 5.73 -4.19 2.01
N VAL A 9 5.80 -5.42 1.52
CA VAL A 9 4.71 -6.04 0.77
C VAL A 9 4.05 -7.08 1.66
N ILE A 10 2.78 -6.87 1.96
CA ILE A 10 1.97 -7.79 2.76
C ILE A 10 0.95 -8.43 1.83
N ASP A 11 1.18 -9.68 1.47
CA ASP A 11 0.32 -10.42 0.52
C ASP A 11 0.51 -11.91 0.78
N ASP A 12 -0.57 -12.66 0.86
CA ASP A 12 -0.49 -14.11 1.11
C ASP A 12 -0.03 -14.91 -0.10
N GLU A 13 -0.06 -14.31 -1.29
CA GLU A 13 0.35 -14.98 -2.52
C GLU A 13 1.83 -14.78 -2.80
N ALA A 14 2.62 -15.85 -2.66
CA ALA A 14 4.06 -15.79 -2.91
C ALA A 14 4.42 -15.28 -4.31
N PRO A 15 3.71 -15.66 -5.40
CA PRO A 15 4.01 -15.12 -6.72
C PRO A 15 3.85 -13.60 -6.82
N ILE A 16 2.88 -13.03 -6.12
CA ILE A 16 2.67 -11.57 -6.11
C ILE A 16 3.82 -10.90 -5.37
N ARG A 17 4.21 -11.43 -4.21
CA ARG A 17 5.35 -10.90 -3.47
C ARG A 17 6.62 -10.92 -4.32
N LEU A 18 6.84 -12.02 -5.06
CA LEU A 18 8.00 -12.16 -5.94
C LEU A 18 7.99 -11.12 -7.06
N LEU A 19 6.83 -10.91 -7.70
CA LEU A 19 6.68 -9.90 -8.75
C LEU A 19 7.02 -8.50 -8.22
N CYS A 20 6.51 -8.17 -7.06
CA CYS A 20 6.80 -6.88 -6.42
C CYS A 20 8.30 -6.77 -6.12
N ARG A 21 8.89 -7.78 -5.50
CA ARG A 21 10.31 -7.78 -5.14
C ARG A 21 11.20 -7.57 -6.36
N VAL A 22 11.02 -8.39 -7.39
CA VAL A 22 11.89 -8.33 -8.58
C VAL A 22 11.84 -6.95 -9.23
N ASN A 23 10.64 -6.41 -9.39
CA ASN A 23 10.48 -5.13 -10.08
C ASN A 23 10.90 -3.92 -9.24
N LEU A 24 10.65 -3.96 -7.94
CA LEU A 24 11.07 -2.88 -7.06
C LEU A 24 12.57 -2.90 -6.81
N GLU A 25 13.16 -4.07 -6.60
CA GLU A 25 14.61 -4.20 -6.42
C GLU A 25 15.37 -3.79 -7.68
N ALA A 26 14.83 -4.06 -8.86
CA ALA A 26 15.43 -3.63 -10.12
C ALA A 26 15.57 -2.11 -10.21
N GLU A 27 14.73 -1.37 -9.49
CA GLU A 27 14.77 0.09 -9.44
C GLU A 27 15.49 0.62 -8.19
N GLY A 28 16.23 -0.23 -7.50
CA GLY A 28 17.04 0.18 -6.37
C GLY A 28 16.32 0.27 -5.03
N MET A 29 15.13 -0.28 -4.93
CA MET A 29 14.39 -0.29 -3.66
C MET A 29 14.70 -1.54 -2.86
N GLU A 30 14.61 -1.45 -1.53
CA GLU A 30 14.69 -2.60 -0.64
C GLU A 30 13.27 -3.11 -0.38
N VAL A 31 13.06 -4.41 -0.51
CA VAL A 31 11.74 -5.01 -0.33
C VAL A 31 11.74 -5.96 0.87
N LEU A 32 10.78 -5.73 1.75
CA LEU A 32 10.48 -6.61 2.88
C LEU A 32 9.16 -7.31 2.55
N GLU A 33 9.03 -8.56 2.95
CA GLU A 33 7.82 -9.35 2.66
C GLU A 33 7.20 -9.89 3.93
N ALA A 34 5.86 -9.94 3.93
CA ALA A 34 5.10 -10.63 4.96
C ALA A 34 3.96 -11.40 4.27
N ALA A 35 3.74 -12.63 4.70
CA ALA A 35 2.76 -13.51 4.06
C ALA A 35 1.38 -13.48 4.72
N ASP A 36 1.25 -12.78 5.84
CA ASP A 36 -0.03 -12.67 6.55
C ASP A 36 -0.11 -11.35 7.33
N GLY A 37 -1.28 -11.07 7.89
CA GLY A 37 -1.53 -9.82 8.57
C GLY A 37 -0.71 -9.64 9.84
N VAL A 38 -0.58 -10.70 10.64
CA VAL A 38 0.16 -10.62 11.91
C VAL A 38 1.63 -10.32 11.68
N SER A 39 2.28 -11.07 10.80
CA SER A 39 3.69 -10.83 10.47
C SER A 39 3.88 -9.48 9.78
N GLY A 40 2.89 -9.03 9.00
CA GLY A 40 2.91 -7.73 8.36
C GLY A 40 2.90 -6.58 9.35
N VAL A 41 2.04 -6.64 10.35
CA VAL A 41 1.98 -5.63 11.41
C VAL A 41 3.29 -5.61 12.19
N ASP A 42 3.81 -6.79 12.55
CA ASP A 42 5.07 -6.89 13.28
C ASP A 42 6.25 -6.31 12.48
N ALA A 43 6.31 -6.62 11.18
CA ALA A 43 7.35 -6.10 10.30
C ALA A 43 7.26 -4.58 10.18
N ALA A 44 6.06 -4.04 10.05
CA ALA A 44 5.87 -2.59 9.96
C ALA A 44 6.37 -1.87 11.22
N ARG A 45 6.10 -2.43 12.38
CA ARG A 45 6.54 -1.86 13.66
C ARG A 45 8.05 -1.90 13.84
N SER A 46 8.67 -3.04 13.52
CA SER A 46 10.09 -3.25 13.75
C SER A 46 10.97 -2.62 12.68
N GLU A 47 10.54 -2.66 11.43
CA GLU A 47 11.34 -2.24 10.30
C GLU A 47 11.05 -0.82 9.82
N ARG A 48 9.89 -0.29 10.13
CA ARG A 48 9.45 1.05 9.75
C ARG A 48 9.73 1.38 8.28
N PRO A 49 9.08 0.65 7.35
CA PRO A 49 9.29 0.91 5.93
C PRO A 49 8.77 2.29 5.51
N ASP A 50 9.18 2.73 4.34
CA ASP A 50 8.73 4.01 3.78
C ASP A 50 7.31 3.94 3.23
N VAL A 51 6.89 2.75 2.82
CA VAL A 51 5.55 2.52 2.26
C VAL A 51 5.18 1.05 2.46
N ILE A 52 3.88 0.80 2.61
CA ILE A 52 3.34 -0.55 2.73
C ILE A 52 2.39 -0.81 1.58
N LEU A 53 2.64 -1.87 0.82
CA LEU A 53 1.70 -2.41 -0.17
C LEU A 53 0.95 -3.54 0.51
N LEU A 54 -0.36 -3.41 0.64
CA LEU A 54 -1.18 -4.27 1.49
C LEU A 54 -2.32 -4.92 0.71
N ASP A 55 -2.28 -6.24 0.60
CA ASP A 55 -3.37 -7.02 0.00
C ASP A 55 -4.60 -6.97 0.89
N VAL A 56 -5.74 -6.74 0.28
CA VAL A 56 -7.03 -6.68 0.98
C VAL A 56 -7.55 -8.07 1.32
N MET A 57 -7.42 -9.00 0.37
CA MET A 57 -8.02 -10.34 0.48
C MET A 57 -7.02 -11.37 0.99
N MET A 58 -6.89 -11.47 2.31
CA MET A 58 -6.05 -12.47 2.95
C MET A 58 -6.84 -13.30 3.93
N PRO A 59 -6.53 -14.60 4.08
CA PRO A 59 -7.19 -15.43 5.10
C PRO A 59 -6.75 -14.99 6.51
N GLY A 60 -7.62 -15.21 7.46
CA GLY A 60 -7.38 -14.80 8.85
C GLY A 60 -7.55 -13.29 9.01
N MET A 61 -6.49 -12.59 9.36
CA MET A 61 -6.52 -11.13 9.44
C MET A 61 -6.44 -10.56 8.04
N ASP A 62 -7.54 -9.97 7.55
CA ASP A 62 -7.59 -9.38 6.22
C ASP A 62 -6.90 -7.99 6.19
N GLY A 63 -6.80 -7.42 4.97
CA GLY A 63 -6.12 -6.14 4.80
C GLY A 63 -6.77 -4.97 5.53
N TRP A 64 -8.10 -4.99 5.69
CA TRP A 64 -8.80 -3.94 6.44
C TRP A 64 -8.40 -3.97 7.91
N GLN A 65 -8.33 -5.16 8.50
CA GLN A 65 -7.92 -5.33 9.90
C GLN A 65 -6.48 -4.92 10.12
N VAL A 66 -5.59 -5.25 9.17
CA VAL A 66 -4.20 -4.81 9.19
C VAL A 66 -4.13 -3.28 9.17
N ALA A 67 -4.87 -2.66 8.25
CA ALA A 67 -4.89 -1.20 8.11
C ALA A 67 -5.35 -0.52 9.40
N GLU A 68 -6.40 -1.05 10.04
CA GLU A 68 -6.88 -0.51 11.31
C GLU A 68 -5.82 -0.54 12.37
N GLN A 69 -5.11 -1.65 12.51
CA GLN A 69 -4.02 -1.77 13.50
C GLN A 69 -2.87 -0.82 13.21
N LEU A 70 -2.49 -0.67 11.95
CA LEU A 70 -1.39 0.21 11.57
C LEU A 70 -1.73 1.68 11.80
N VAL A 71 -2.95 2.07 11.54
CA VAL A 71 -3.41 3.47 11.71
C VAL A 71 -3.53 3.84 13.19
N GLU A 72 -3.89 2.89 14.03
CA GLU A 72 -4.04 3.12 15.48
C GLU A 72 -2.71 3.13 16.24
N ASP A 73 -1.65 2.59 15.66
CA ASP A 73 -0.35 2.48 16.32
C ASP A 73 0.53 3.69 16.00
N GLU A 74 1.01 4.38 17.03
CA GLU A 74 1.87 5.54 16.86
C GLU A 74 3.16 5.25 16.10
N LYS A 75 3.64 4.01 16.12
CA LYS A 75 4.86 3.60 15.42
C LYS A 75 4.65 3.47 13.92
N THR A 76 3.42 3.24 13.47
CA THR A 76 3.12 2.91 12.08
C THR A 76 2.12 3.85 11.42
N ASN A 77 1.45 4.71 12.17
CA ASN A 77 0.33 5.51 11.65
C ASN A 77 0.74 6.54 10.58
N GLN A 78 2.03 6.84 10.46
CA GLN A 78 2.52 7.78 9.45
C GLN A 78 3.03 7.09 8.19
N ILE A 79 3.12 5.76 8.18
CA ILE A 79 3.59 5.01 7.01
C ILE A 79 2.47 5.00 5.96
N PRO A 80 2.72 5.48 4.74
CA PRO A 80 1.70 5.44 3.68
C PRO A 80 1.28 4.01 3.35
N LEU A 81 -0.03 3.79 3.29
CA LEU A 81 -0.62 2.50 2.92
C LEU A 81 -1.16 2.57 1.50
N VAL A 82 -0.76 1.62 0.67
CA VAL A 82 -1.29 1.44 -0.68
C VAL A 82 -1.96 0.08 -0.74
N PHE A 83 -3.26 0.06 -0.99
CA PHE A 83 -4.00 -1.19 -1.03
C PHE A 83 -3.84 -1.90 -2.38
N LEU A 84 -3.58 -3.22 -2.32
CA LEU A 84 -3.60 -4.07 -3.50
C LEU A 84 -4.96 -4.75 -3.53
N THR A 85 -5.80 -4.38 -4.49
CA THR A 85 -7.15 -4.89 -4.58
C THR A 85 -7.33 -5.75 -5.84
N ALA A 86 -7.92 -6.94 -5.67
CA ALA A 86 -8.31 -7.74 -6.81
C ALA A 86 -9.57 -7.13 -7.38
N ARG A 87 -9.48 -6.61 -8.61
CA ARG A 87 -10.58 -5.94 -9.28
C ARG A 87 -11.22 -4.80 -8.53
N ALA A 88 -11.81 -3.96 -9.31
CA ALA A 88 -12.37 -2.72 -8.91
C ALA A 88 -13.73 -2.86 -8.23
N GLU A 89 -13.76 -3.33 -7.02
CA GLU A 89 -14.87 -3.04 -6.15
C GLU A 89 -14.67 -1.59 -5.70
N LEU A 90 -15.36 -0.67 -6.34
CA LEU A 90 -15.21 0.76 -6.04
C LEU A 90 -15.44 1.08 -4.57
N ARG A 91 -16.37 0.35 -3.95
CA ARG A 91 -16.67 0.50 -2.52
C ARG A 91 -15.47 0.13 -1.65
N ASP A 92 -14.76 -0.95 -2.01
CA ASP A 92 -13.59 -1.41 -1.27
C ASP A 92 -12.44 -0.41 -1.39
N ARG A 93 -12.26 0.19 -2.56
CA ARG A 93 -11.26 1.25 -2.75
C ARG A 93 -11.55 2.45 -1.87
N ALA A 94 -12.83 2.90 -1.88
CA ALA A 94 -13.26 4.02 -1.04
C ALA A 94 -13.04 3.72 0.43
N ARG A 95 -13.39 2.50 0.88
CA ARG A 95 -13.18 2.08 2.27
C ARG A 95 -11.70 2.15 2.65
N GLY A 96 -10.81 1.66 1.78
CA GLY A 96 -9.38 1.70 2.04
C GLY A 96 -8.87 3.12 2.24
N LEU A 97 -9.29 4.04 1.38
CA LEU A 97 -8.89 5.43 1.48
C LEU A 97 -9.45 6.11 2.74
N GLU A 98 -10.68 5.77 3.10
CA GLU A 98 -11.30 6.28 4.33
C GLU A 98 -10.60 5.77 5.59
N LEU A 99 -10.04 4.55 5.55
CA LEU A 99 -9.29 3.97 6.65
C LEU A 99 -7.88 4.55 6.80
N GLY A 100 -7.44 5.38 5.89
CA GLY A 100 -6.13 6.02 5.97
C GLY A 100 -5.16 5.69 4.86
N GLY A 101 -5.58 4.89 3.89
CA GLY A 101 -4.78 4.62 2.71
C GLY A 101 -4.61 5.87 1.86
N VAL A 102 -3.50 5.96 1.15
CA VAL A 102 -3.21 7.09 0.26
C VAL A 102 -3.49 6.76 -1.20
N ASP A 103 -3.51 5.48 -1.55
CA ASP A 103 -3.79 5.04 -2.92
C ASP A 103 -4.18 3.57 -2.92
N TYR A 104 -4.52 3.07 -4.08
CA TYR A 104 -4.79 1.66 -4.33
C TYR A 104 -4.20 1.25 -5.68
N ILE A 105 -3.86 -0.02 -5.82
CA ILE A 105 -3.38 -0.61 -7.06
C ILE A 105 -4.26 -1.82 -7.33
N THR A 106 -4.85 -1.88 -8.51
CA THR A 106 -5.75 -2.96 -8.89
C THR A 106 -4.98 -4.15 -9.45
N LYS A 107 -5.26 -5.33 -8.93
CA LYS A 107 -4.74 -6.59 -9.49
C LYS A 107 -5.61 -7.03 -10.66
N PRO A 108 -5.06 -7.52 -11.75
CA PRO A 108 -3.63 -7.60 -12.03
C PRO A 108 -3.06 -6.21 -12.34
N PHE A 109 -1.85 -5.95 -11.87
CA PHE A 109 -1.16 -4.70 -12.13
C PHE A 109 0.04 -4.96 -13.05
N ASN A 110 0.55 -3.89 -13.68
CA ASN A 110 1.76 -3.98 -14.47
C ASN A 110 2.98 -3.85 -13.55
N PRO A 111 3.72 -4.96 -13.31
CA PRO A 111 4.83 -4.92 -12.36
C PRO A 111 5.92 -3.91 -12.73
N VAL A 112 6.11 -3.66 -14.02
CA VAL A 112 7.14 -2.74 -14.52
C VAL A 112 6.85 -1.30 -14.07
N GLU A 113 5.58 -0.93 -13.89
CA GLU A 113 5.18 0.40 -13.49
C GLU A 113 5.15 0.60 -11.97
N LEU A 114 5.29 -0.48 -11.21
CA LEU A 114 5.11 -0.46 -9.76
C LEU A 114 6.05 0.53 -9.06
N ALA A 115 7.33 0.51 -9.41
CA ALA A 115 8.31 1.39 -8.78
C ALA A 115 8.01 2.87 -9.04
N SER A 116 7.60 3.23 -10.24
CA SER A 116 7.27 4.63 -10.54
C SER A 116 6.00 5.08 -9.81
N VAL A 117 5.03 4.19 -9.63
CA VAL A 117 3.84 4.48 -8.82
C VAL A 117 4.24 4.76 -7.37
N VAL A 118 5.09 3.90 -6.80
CA VAL A 118 5.57 4.08 -5.43
C VAL A 118 6.37 5.37 -5.28
N ASP A 119 7.29 5.64 -6.19
CA ASP A 119 8.08 6.87 -6.16
C ASP A 119 7.21 8.12 -6.25
N GLY A 120 6.24 8.11 -7.14
CA GLY A 120 5.32 9.24 -7.31
C GLY A 120 4.50 9.53 -6.05
N LEU A 121 4.02 8.47 -5.41
CA LEU A 121 3.28 8.60 -4.16
C LEU A 121 4.15 9.16 -3.04
N LEU A 122 5.35 8.61 -2.88
CA LEU A 122 6.26 9.04 -1.82
C LEU A 122 6.71 10.49 -2.02
N GLU A 123 6.90 10.91 -3.26
CA GLU A 123 7.25 12.30 -3.56
C GLU A 123 6.14 13.24 -3.10
N ARG A 124 4.89 12.91 -3.38
CA ARG A 124 3.76 13.72 -2.93
C ARG A 124 3.61 13.74 -1.42
N VAL A 125 3.81 12.59 -0.77
CA VAL A 125 3.77 12.49 0.70
C VAL A 125 4.88 13.36 1.33
N ARG A 126 6.08 13.32 0.75
CA ARG A 126 7.21 14.14 1.23
C ARG A 126 6.93 15.64 1.11
N ARG A 127 6.15 16.03 0.11
CA ARG A 127 5.73 17.42 -0.07
C ARG A 127 4.56 17.83 0.81
N GLY A 128 4.07 16.94 1.67
CA GLY A 128 2.94 17.22 2.56
C GLY A 128 1.58 17.11 1.89
N GLU A 129 1.51 16.42 0.75
CA GLU A 129 0.27 16.30 -0.03
C GLU A 129 -0.54 15.02 0.25
N ARG A 130 -0.31 14.38 1.39
CA ARG A 130 -0.98 13.13 1.74
C ARG A 130 -2.51 13.25 1.74
N ASP A 131 -3.01 14.30 2.37
CA ASP A 131 -4.46 14.51 2.44
C ASP A 131 -5.03 14.91 1.07
N ASP A 132 -4.25 15.62 0.27
CA ASP A 132 -4.64 15.98 -1.09
C ASP A 132 -4.77 14.72 -1.96
N LEU A 133 -3.79 13.81 -1.86
CA LEU A 133 -3.85 12.52 -2.57
C LEU A 133 -5.13 11.77 -2.23
N ARG A 134 -5.44 11.65 -0.95
CA ARG A 134 -6.63 10.94 -0.50
C ARG A 134 -7.90 11.58 -1.04
N ARG A 135 -8.00 12.90 -0.95
CA ARG A 135 -9.17 13.63 -1.46
C ARG A 135 -9.34 13.48 -2.97
N GLU A 136 -8.25 13.55 -3.73
CA GLU A 136 -8.27 13.36 -5.18
C GLU A 136 -8.78 11.97 -5.55
N LYS A 137 -8.29 10.94 -4.86
CA LYS A 137 -8.71 9.57 -5.12
C LYS A 137 -10.16 9.32 -4.73
N ILE A 138 -10.60 9.85 -3.61
CA ILE A 138 -12.00 9.73 -3.19
C ILE A 138 -12.92 10.44 -4.18
N ALA A 139 -12.55 11.63 -4.64
CA ALA A 139 -13.33 12.38 -5.62
C ALA A 139 -13.43 11.62 -6.94
N GLU A 140 -12.32 11.02 -7.40
CA GLU A 140 -12.29 10.19 -8.59
C GLU A 140 -13.25 9.00 -8.47
N LEU A 141 -13.22 8.30 -7.33
CA LEU A 141 -14.10 7.18 -7.08
C LEU A 141 -15.57 7.58 -7.04
N ARG A 142 -15.87 8.71 -6.39
CA ARG A 142 -17.25 9.22 -6.34
C ARG A 142 -17.79 9.52 -7.73
N SER A 143 -16.97 10.08 -8.60
CA SER A 143 -17.40 10.38 -9.96
C SER A 143 -17.74 9.12 -10.75
N LEU A 144 -17.06 7.99 -10.44
CA LEU A 144 -17.33 6.71 -11.07
C LEU A 144 -18.58 6.04 -10.51
N LEU A 145 -18.99 6.37 -9.29
CA LEU A 145 -20.16 5.79 -8.64
C LEU A 145 -21.46 6.54 -8.97
N VAL A 146 -21.37 7.74 -9.48
CA VAL A 146 -22.53 8.57 -9.83
C VAL A 146 -22.84 8.36 -11.30
N GLU A 147 -23.71 7.43 -11.58
CA GLU A 147 -24.24 7.23 -12.93
C GLU A 147 -25.72 7.15 -12.94
#